data_5ab079d384d70fdddc96f07eb40a5ca6
#
_entry.id   5ab079d384d70fdddc96f07eb40a5ca6
#
_cell.length_a   1.000
_cell.length_b   1.000
_cell.length_c   1.000
_cell.angle_alpha   90.00
_cell.angle_beta   90.00
_cell.angle_gamma   90.00
#
_symmetry.space_group_name_H-M   'P 1'
#
loop_
_entity.id
_entity.type
_entity.pdbx_description
1 polymer ?
#
loop_
_entity_poly.entity_id
_entity_poly.type
_entity_poly.pdbx_seq_one_letter_code
_entity_poly.pdbx_strand_id
1 'polypeptide(L)'
;MSLYSKLSGLSHLPPPVLTAYLDVNPANPRNQGTPRGYVTWLKSAGQAFGKELPRDARKAFRIQLKRIEDYLSTHRPRGRGLLALAGLHVWEILPLQVNVAEELHWGKPSLQQMIWVLDEHRPRGAILIDGSGARFFRFWLGTVTEDEAAAFFIDYSSWRKPHLVGPSTSAVSKQYGVQRDRVKDRMAAQRSRFVQANLPQ
;
A
#
# COMPACT_ATOMS: atom_id res chain seq x y z
N MET A 1 -5.31 -6.88 12.33
CA MET A 1 -4.83 -8.23 12.01
C MET A 1 -3.78 -8.12 10.91
N SER A 2 -2.58 -8.65 11.12
CA SER A 2 -1.50 -8.59 10.12
C SER A 2 -1.85 -9.44 8.91
N LEU A 3 -1.42 -9.03 7.69
CA LEU A 3 -1.58 -9.82 6.47
C LEU A 3 -0.92 -11.21 6.60
N TYR A 4 0.22 -11.29 7.28
CA TYR A 4 0.90 -12.56 7.57
C TYR A 4 0.03 -13.50 8.40
N SER A 5 -0.62 -13.00 9.45
CA SER A 5 -1.55 -13.77 10.29
C SER A 5 -2.75 -14.27 9.47
N LYS A 6 -3.26 -13.44 8.55
CA LYS A 6 -4.34 -13.82 7.65
C LYS A 6 -3.91 -14.94 6.69
N LEU A 7 -2.75 -14.80 6.04
CA LEU A 7 -2.23 -15.80 5.11
C LEU A 7 -1.90 -17.12 5.82
N SER A 8 -1.37 -17.08 7.03
CA SER A 8 -1.17 -18.28 7.86
C SER A 8 -2.48 -19.00 8.11
N GLY A 9 -3.56 -18.28 8.47
CA GLY A 9 -4.89 -18.88 8.62
C GLY A 9 -5.41 -19.50 7.31
N LEU A 10 -5.19 -18.84 6.16
CA LEU A 10 -5.63 -19.34 4.87
C LEU A 10 -4.87 -20.61 4.43
N SER A 11 -3.63 -20.79 4.84
CA SER A 11 -2.85 -21.98 4.50
C SER A 11 -3.39 -23.28 5.14
N HIS A 12 -4.13 -23.16 6.23
CA HIS A 12 -4.69 -24.29 6.98
C HIS A 12 -6.15 -24.61 6.61
N LEU A 13 -6.71 -23.93 5.61
CA LEU A 13 -8.08 -24.20 5.16
C LEU A 13 -8.23 -25.63 4.64
N PRO A 14 -9.31 -26.30 5.00
CA PRO A 14 -9.55 -27.67 4.51
C PRO A 14 -9.82 -27.66 2.99
N PRO A 15 -9.17 -28.55 2.24
CA PRO A 15 -9.43 -28.71 0.82
C PRO A 15 -10.82 -29.35 0.57
N PRO A 16 -11.44 -29.18 -0.61
CA PRO A 16 -10.89 -28.46 -1.75
C PRO A 16 -11.23 -26.96 -1.74
N VAL A 17 -10.25 -26.14 -2.14
CA VAL A 17 -10.38 -24.70 -2.34
C VAL A 17 -9.95 -24.36 -3.76
N LEU A 18 -10.72 -23.53 -4.45
CA LEU A 18 -10.30 -22.88 -5.69
C LEU A 18 -9.49 -21.64 -5.30
N THR A 19 -8.24 -21.62 -5.69
CA THR A 19 -7.37 -20.43 -5.61
C THR A 19 -7.25 -19.84 -7.00
N ALA A 20 -7.55 -18.55 -7.14
CA ALA A 20 -7.41 -17.83 -8.41
C ALA A 20 -6.59 -16.55 -8.18
N TYR A 21 -5.50 -16.41 -8.93
CA TYR A 21 -4.76 -15.15 -9.07
C TYR A 21 -5.15 -14.52 -10.40
N LEU A 22 -5.48 -13.24 -10.38
CA LEU A 22 -5.96 -12.51 -11.55
C LEU A 22 -5.21 -11.17 -11.69
N ASP A 23 -4.76 -10.87 -12.90
CA ASP A 23 -4.28 -9.53 -13.25
C ASP A 23 -5.50 -8.62 -13.49
N VAL A 24 -5.86 -7.83 -12.49
CA VAL A 24 -6.96 -6.87 -12.55
C VAL A 24 -6.46 -5.43 -12.79
N ASN A 25 -5.18 -5.26 -13.12
CA ASN A 25 -4.55 -3.96 -13.32
C ASN A 25 -5.32 -3.13 -14.38
N PRO A 26 -5.86 -1.97 -14.01
CA PRO A 26 -6.59 -1.11 -14.93
C PRO A 26 -5.70 -0.49 -16.03
N ALA A 27 -4.38 -0.44 -15.80
CA ALA A 27 -3.43 0.00 -16.81
C ALA A 27 -3.16 -1.05 -17.89
N ASN A 28 -3.51 -2.32 -17.65
CA ASN A 28 -3.41 -3.37 -18.67
C ASN A 28 -4.51 -3.14 -19.73
N PRO A 29 -4.17 -2.95 -21.03
CA PRO A 29 -5.15 -2.73 -22.10
C PRO A 29 -6.22 -3.84 -22.19
N ARG A 30 -5.88 -5.09 -21.87
CA ARG A 30 -6.83 -6.22 -21.83
C ARG A 30 -7.99 -6.00 -20.86
N ASN A 31 -7.75 -5.21 -19.78
CA ASN A 31 -8.72 -4.99 -18.72
C ASN A 31 -9.58 -3.73 -18.94
N GLN A 32 -9.36 -2.99 -20.02
CA GLN A 32 -10.10 -1.76 -20.36
C GLN A 32 -11.37 -2.02 -21.17
N GLY A 33 -11.45 -3.20 -21.82
CA GLY A 33 -12.61 -3.61 -22.63
C GLY A 33 -13.79 -4.18 -21.84
N THR A 34 -14.85 -4.52 -22.57
CA THR A 34 -16.00 -5.28 -22.04
C THR A 34 -16.24 -6.49 -22.95
N PRO A 35 -16.15 -7.73 -22.44
CA PRO A 35 -15.75 -8.09 -21.07
C PRO A 35 -14.28 -7.79 -20.79
N ARG A 36 -13.92 -7.59 -19.51
CA ARG A 36 -12.54 -7.35 -19.09
C ARG A 36 -11.67 -8.58 -19.27
N GLY A 37 -10.39 -8.39 -19.59
CA GLY A 37 -9.44 -9.46 -19.89
C GLY A 37 -9.36 -10.54 -18.80
N TYR A 38 -9.31 -10.14 -17.53
CA TYR A 38 -9.28 -11.10 -16.42
C TYR A 38 -10.56 -11.95 -16.30
N VAL A 39 -11.74 -11.44 -16.71
CA VAL A 39 -12.99 -12.20 -16.72
C VAL A 39 -12.94 -13.24 -17.85
N THR A 40 -12.49 -12.82 -19.03
CA THR A 40 -12.32 -13.70 -20.19
C THR A 40 -11.30 -14.80 -19.91
N TRP A 41 -10.16 -14.42 -19.31
CA TRP A 41 -9.13 -15.36 -18.92
C TRP A 41 -9.65 -16.39 -17.91
N LEU A 42 -10.33 -15.94 -16.84
CA LEU A 42 -10.89 -16.83 -15.81
C LEU A 42 -11.85 -17.88 -16.40
N LYS A 43 -12.73 -17.45 -17.30
CA LYS A 43 -13.64 -18.36 -18.00
C LYS A 43 -12.91 -19.39 -18.85
N SER A 44 -11.96 -18.95 -19.69
CA SER A 44 -11.18 -19.83 -20.55
C SER A 44 -10.33 -20.81 -19.77
N ALA A 45 -9.54 -20.28 -18.81
CA ALA A 45 -8.69 -21.10 -17.96
C ALA A 45 -9.51 -22.06 -17.09
N GLY A 46 -10.63 -21.59 -16.52
CA GLY A 46 -11.52 -22.42 -15.74
C GLY A 46 -12.16 -23.55 -16.53
N GLN A 47 -12.55 -23.32 -17.79
CA GLN A 47 -13.06 -24.36 -18.69
C GLN A 47 -12.00 -25.40 -19.01
N ALA A 48 -10.77 -24.97 -19.34
CA ALA A 48 -9.66 -25.86 -19.63
C ALA A 48 -9.30 -26.71 -18.41
N PHE A 49 -9.07 -26.07 -17.27
CA PHE A 49 -8.74 -26.72 -16.00
C PHE A 49 -9.82 -27.72 -15.56
N GLY A 50 -11.09 -27.34 -15.68
CA GLY A 50 -12.22 -28.19 -15.32
C GLY A 50 -12.33 -29.48 -16.13
N LYS A 51 -11.79 -29.53 -17.36
CA LYS A 51 -11.73 -30.75 -18.18
C LYS A 51 -10.72 -31.77 -17.65
N GLU A 52 -9.65 -31.30 -17.05
CA GLU A 52 -8.56 -32.13 -16.51
C GLU A 52 -8.92 -32.74 -15.15
N LEU A 53 -9.89 -32.15 -14.44
CA LEU A 53 -10.31 -32.64 -13.13
C LEU A 53 -11.09 -33.97 -13.20
N PRO A 54 -10.98 -34.82 -12.17
CA PRO A 54 -11.84 -36.00 -11.98
C PRO A 54 -13.33 -35.61 -11.94
N ARG A 55 -14.20 -36.51 -12.36
CA ARG A 55 -15.66 -36.24 -12.47
C ARG A 55 -16.30 -35.75 -11.19
N ASP A 56 -15.92 -36.32 -10.06
CA ASP A 56 -16.39 -35.99 -8.72
C ASP A 56 -16.01 -34.57 -8.30
N ALA A 57 -14.80 -34.15 -8.65
CA ALA A 57 -14.31 -32.80 -8.33
C ALA A 57 -14.91 -31.70 -9.23
N ARG A 58 -15.27 -32.04 -10.48
CA ARG A 58 -15.76 -31.06 -11.49
C ARG A 58 -16.95 -30.23 -11.03
N LYS A 59 -17.91 -30.87 -10.37
CA LYS A 59 -19.12 -30.17 -9.91
C LYS A 59 -18.78 -29.12 -8.85
N ALA A 60 -18.01 -29.50 -7.84
CA ALA A 60 -17.59 -28.58 -6.78
C ALA A 60 -16.73 -27.43 -7.32
N PHE A 61 -15.77 -27.74 -8.19
CA PHE A 61 -14.95 -26.74 -8.89
C PHE A 61 -15.79 -25.72 -9.65
N ARG A 62 -16.75 -26.17 -10.48
CA ARG A 62 -17.61 -25.29 -11.29
C ARG A 62 -18.46 -24.38 -10.42
N ILE A 63 -18.95 -24.84 -9.27
CA ILE A 63 -19.69 -24.03 -8.33
C ILE A 63 -18.81 -22.87 -7.81
N GLN A 64 -17.57 -23.17 -7.41
CA GLN A 64 -16.67 -22.14 -6.88
C GLN A 64 -16.18 -21.19 -7.97
N LEU A 65 -15.89 -21.72 -9.18
CA LEU A 65 -15.54 -20.89 -10.34
C LEU A 65 -16.67 -19.91 -10.67
N LYS A 66 -17.90 -20.39 -10.77
CA LYS A 66 -19.08 -19.56 -11.02
C LYS A 66 -19.24 -18.47 -9.96
N ARG A 67 -19.00 -18.80 -8.70
CA ARG A 67 -19.08 -17.84 -7.59
C ARG A 67 -18.08 -16.68 -7.75
N ILE A 68 -16.85 -16.97 -8.22
CA ILE A 68 -15.86 -15.93 -8.51
C ILE A 68 -16.29 -15.12 -9.74
N GLU A 69 -16.77 -15.77 -10.81
CA GLU A 69 -17.26 -15.10 -12.03
C GLU A 69 -18.42 -14.13 -11.70
N ASP A 70 -19.38 -14.55 -10.90
CA ASP A 70 -20.52 -13.73 -10.49
C ASP A 70 -20.08 -12.52 -9.66
N TYR A 71 -19.11 -12.71 -8.75
CA TYR A 71 -18.51 -11.61 -8.03
C TYR A 71 -17.86 -10.59 -8.97
N LEU A 72 -17.05 -11.04 -9.93
CA LEU A 72 -16.36 -10.17 -10.90
C LEU A 72 -17.30 -9.50 -11.90
N SER A 73 -18.50 -10.04 -12.12
CA SER A 73 -19.51 -9.43 -12.97
C SER A 73 -20.18 -8.22 -12.32
N THR A 74 -20.30 -8.24 -10.99
CA THR A 74 -20.98 -7.21 -10.21
C THR A 74 -20.01 -6.24 -9.51
N HIS A 75 -18.78 -6.69 -9.26
CA HIS A 75 -17.76 -5.90 -8.55
C HIS A 75 -16.55 -5.65 -9.43
N ARG A 76 -16.05 -4.40 -9.39
CA ARG A 76 -14.80 -4.03 -10.01
C ARG A 76 -13.70 -4.08 -8.94
N PRO A 77 -12.79 -5.08 -8.95
CA PRO A 77 -11.68 -5.12 -8.02
C PRO A 77 -10.84 -3.85 -8.10
N ARG A 78 -10.42 -3.35 -6.94
CA ARG A 78 -9.48 -2.23 -6.85
C ARG A 78 -8.07 -2.80 -6.69
N GLY A 79 -7.11 -2.28 -7.46
CA GLY A 79 -5.73 -2.73 -7.39
C GLY A 79 -5.19 -3.22 -8.73
N ARG A 80 -4.03 -3.86 -8.69
CA ARG A 80 -3.35 -4.42 -9.86
C ARG A 80 -3.50 -5.93 -9.95
N GLY A 81 -3.58 -6.59 -8.80
CA GLY A 81 -3.78 -8.02 -8.67
C GLY A 81 -4.98 -8.35 -7.79
N LEU A 82 -5.47 -9.56 -7.92
CA LEU A 82 -6.53 -10.12 -7.08
C LEU A 82 -6.19 -11.55 -6.72
N LEU A 83 -6.25 -11.90 -5.44
CA LEU A 83 -6.30 -13.27 -4.96
C LEU A 83 -7.73 -13.58 -4.53
N ALA A 84 -8.33 -14.60 -5.13
CA ALA A 84 -9.63 -15.13 -4.75
C ALA A 84 -9.50 -16.56 -4.25
N LEU A 85 -10.06 -16.84 -3.08
CA LEU A 85 -10.15 -18.17 -2.49
C LEU A 85 -11.63 -18.53 -2.32
N ALA A 86 -12.08 -19.58 -2.98
CA ALA A 86 -13.45 -20.03 -2.96
C ALA A 86 -13.54 -21.53 -2.63
N GLY A 87 -14.27 -21.85 -1.60
CA GLY A 87 -14.50 -23.22 -1.14
C GLY A 87 -15.80 -23.34 -0.38
N LEU A 88 -16.11 -24.54 0.14
CA LEU A 88 -17.34 -24.77 0.89
C LEU A 88 -17.44 -23.85 2.12
N HIS A 89 -16.32 -23.71 2.85
CA HIS A 89 -16.25 -22.96 4.11
C HIS A 89 -15.37 -21.72 4.00
N VAL A 90 -14.96 -21.34 2.79
CA VAL A 90 -14.12 -20.17 2.55
C VAL A 90 -14.63 -19.33 1.38
N TRP A 91 -14.64 -18.06 1.60
CA TRP A 91 -14.79 -17.03 0.58
C TRP A 91 -13.91 -15.86 0.97
N GLU A 92 -12.82 -15.68 0.26
CA GLU A 92 -11.88 -14.62 0.53
C GLU A 92 -11.48 -13.93 -0.76
N ILE A 93 -11.57 -12.62 -0.77
CA ILE A 93 -11.19 -11.76 -1.90
C ILE A 93 -10.17 -10.75 -1.39
N LEU A 94 -8.95 -10.85 -1.86
CA LEU A 94 -7.84 -9.99 -1.46
C LEU A 94 -7.36 -9.16 -2.65
N PRO A 95 -7.74 -7.88 -2.76
CA PRO A 95 -7.17 -6.98 -3.74
C PRO A 95 -5.73 -6.64 -3.38
N LEU A 96 -4.85 -6.66 -4.39
CA LEU A 96 -3.43 -6.41 -4.26
C LEU A 96 -3.05 -5.19 -5.09
N GLN A 97 -2.20 -4.31 -4.55
CA GLN A 97 -1.69 -3.16 -5.30
C GLN A 97 -0.44 -3.49 -6.12
N VAL A 98 -0.08 -4.75 -6.20
CA VAL A 98 1.01 -5.31 -6.98
C VAL A 98 0.48 -6.21 -8.07
N ASN A 99 1.24 -6.37 -9.15
CA ASN A 99 0.89 -7.30 -10.22
C ASN A 99 1.08 -8.75 -9.73
N VAL A 100 0.22 -9.63 -10.22
CA VAL A 100 0.30 -11.07 -10.01
C VAL A 100 0.18 -11.78 -11.36
N ALA A 101 0.76 -12.96 -11.48
CA ALA A 101 0.55 -13.81 -12.63
C ALA A 101 -0.83 -14.47 -12.55
N GLU A 102 -1.51 -14.59 -13.67
CA GLU A 102 -2.82 -15.25 -13.74
C GLU A 102 -2.64 -16.76 -13.53
N GLU A 103 -3.27 -17.32 -12.50
CA GLU A 103 -3.13 -18.73 -12.12
C GLU A 103 -4.42 -19.26 -11.49
N LEU A 104 -4.76 -20.54 -11.79
CA LEU A 104 -5.82 -21.29 -11.13
C LEU A 104 -5.25 -22.53 -10.47
N HIS A 105 -5.71 -22.80 -9.24
CA HIS A 105 -5.35 -24.01 -8.51
C HIS A 105 -6.59 -24.57 -7.80
N TRP A 106 -6.73 -25.90 -7.79
CA TRP A 106 -7.81 -26.62 -7.11
C TRP A 106 -7.23 -27.64 -6.15
N GLY A 107 -7.61 -27.58 -4.88
CA GLY A 107 -7.12 -28.48 -3.86
C GLY A 107 -6.78 -27.73 -2.55
N LYS A 108 -5.56 -27.89 -2.05
CA LYS A 108 -5.07 -27.05 -0.96
C LYS A 108 -4.90 -25.61 -1.44
N PRO A 109 -5.13 -24.60 -0.60
CA PRO A 109 -4.88 -23.21 -0.99
C PRO A 109 -3.46 -23.02 -1.52
N SER A 110 -3.32 -22.48 -2.74
CA SER A 110 -2.02 -22.14 -3.32
C SER A 110 -1.64 -20.71 -2.94
N LEU A 111 -0.76 -20.55 -1.94
CA LEU A 111 -0.30 -19.24 -1.48
C LEU A 111 1.15 -18.94 -1.90
N GLN A 112 1.74 -19.78 -2.74
CA GLN A 112 3.14 -19.66 -3.15
C GLN A 112 3.42 -18.29 -3.80
N GLN A 113 2.56 -17.85 -4.70
CA GLN A 113 2.69 -16.55 -5.36
C GLN A 113 2.60 -15.40 -4.35
N MET A 114 1.74 -15.50 -3.33
CA MET A 114 1.69 -14.51 -2.25
C MET A 114 2.94 -14.48 -1.41
N ILE A 115 3.57 -15.62 -1.14
CA ILE A 115 4.83 -15.68 -0.40
C ILE A 115 5.92 -14.95 -1.17
N TRP A 116 6.01 -15.14 -2.49
CA TRP A 116 6.96 -14.41 -3.34
C TRP A 116 6.68 -12.91 -3.36
N VAL A 117 5.42 -12.52 -3.51
CA VAL A 117 5.02 -11.10 -3.45
C VAL A 117 5.43 -10.46 -2.13
N LEU A 118 5.29 -11.16 -1.00
CA LEU A 118 5.67 -10.66 0.31
C LEU A 118 7.20 -10.55 0.47
N ASP A 119 7.96 -11.48 -0.07
CA ASP A 119 9.42 -11.45 0.00
C ASP A 119 10.01 -10.35 -0.89
N GLU A 120 9.46 -10.17 -2.09
CA GLU A 120 9.90 -9.13 -3.03
C GLU A 120 9.52 -7.71 -2.54
N HIS A 121 8.34 -7.57 -1.94
CA HIS A 121 7.80 -6.29 -1.49
C HIS A 121 7.91 -6.13 0.03
N ARG A 122 9.12 -6.23 0.57
CA ARG A 122 9.36 -5.99 2.00
C ARG A 122 8.98 -4.56 2.40
N PRO A 123 8.45 -4.36 3.62
CA PRO A 123 8.15 -3.01 4.11
C PRO A 123 9.39 -2.12 4.05
N ARG A 124 9.21 -0.91 3.54
CA ARG A 124 10.26 0.12 3.47
C ARG A 124 9.73 1.40 4.10
N GLY A 125 10.64 2.18 4.70
CA GLY A 125 10.35 3.50 5.20
C GLY A 125 10.95 4.57 4.31
N ALA A 126 10.30 5.74 4.25
CA ALA A 126 10.88 6.96 3.73
C ALA A 126 10.59 8.10 4.69
N ILE A 127 11.54 9.03 4.80
CA ILE A 127 11.42 10.22 5.61
C ILE A 127 11.57 11.40 4.68
N LEU A 128 10.58 12.28 4.69
CA LEU A 128 10.62 13.56 4.01
C LEU A 128 10.95 14.63 5.04
N ILE A 129 12.07 15.30 4.88
CA ILE A 129 12.54 16.33 5.80
C ILE A 129 12.69 17.64 5.04
N ASP A 130 12.15 18.71 5.60
CA ASP A 130 12.34 20.08 5.12
C ASP A 130 12.60 21.05 6.27
N GLY A 131 12.61 22.35 5.96
CA GLY A 131 12.82 23.40 6.98
C GLY A 131 11.71 23.48 8.02
N SER A 132 10.53 22.92 7.77
CA SER A 132 9.35 23.02 8.61
C SER A 132 9.10 21.77 9.47
N GLY A 133 9.72 20.63 9.15
CA GLY A 133 9.53 19.41 9.92
C GLY A 133 9.97 18.14 9.22
N ALA A 134 9.47 17.01 9.69
CA ALA A 134 9.66 15.70 9.07
C ALA A 134 8.36 14.92 9.01
N ARG A 135 8.19 14.19 7.92
CA ARG A 135 7.06 13.30 7.68
C ARG A 135 7.59 11.91 7.40
N PHE A 136 6.93 10.89 7.94
CA PHE A 136 7.34 9.51 7.84
C PHE A 136 6.34 8.71 7.03
N PHE A 137 6.83 7.94 6.07
CA PHE A 137 6.00 7.14 5.17
C PHE A 137 6.44 5.69 5.22
N ARG A 138 5.47 4.79 5.21
CA ARG A 138 5.68 3.35 5.07
C ARG A 138 5.18 2.90 3.71
N PHE A 139 6.02 2.21 2.98
CA PHE A 139 5.73 1.60 1.69
C PHE A 139 5.64 0.10 1.86
N TRP A 140 4.51 -0.48 1.52
CA TRP A 140 4.34 -1.92 1.56
C TRP A 140 3.27 -2.40 0.57
N LEU A 141 3.59 -3.45 -0.20
CA LEU A 141 2.69 -4.08 -1.19
C LEU A 141 2.01 -3.06 -2.14
N GLY A 142 2.77 -2.06 -2.60
CA GLY A 142 2.26 -1.02 -3.50
C GLY A 142 1.39 0.04 -2.84
N THR A 143 1.24 0.00 -1.51
CA THR A 143 0.56 1.04 -0.74
C THR A 143 1.55 1.95 -0.04
N VAL A 144 1.15 3.20 0.14
CA VAL A 144 1.90 4.20 0.91
C VAL A 144 1.00 4.65 2.06
N THR A 145 1.52 4.57 3.28
CA THR A 145 0.84 5.09 4.47
C THR A 145 1.75 6.09 5.17
N GLU A 146 1.21 7.23 5.54
CA GLU A 146 1.91 8.20 6.38
C GLU A 146 1.73 7.82 7.84
N ASP A 147 2.81 7.89 8.61
CA ASP A 147 2.79 7.71 10.07
C ASP A 147 2.69 9.09 10.71
N GLU A 148 1.45 9.56 10.90
CA GLU A 148 1.17 10.87 11.46
C GLU A 148 1.66 11.00 12.91
N ALA A 149 1.70 9.90 13.67
CA ALA A 149 2.18 9.89 15.05
C ALA A 149 3.71 10.10 15.15
N ALA A 150 4.45 9.73 14.11
CA ALA A 150 5.89 9.98 14.04
C ALA A 150 6.22 11.32 13.39
N ALA A 151 5.27 11.97 12.69
CA ALA A 151 5.48 13.25 12.05
C ALA A 151 5.70 14.36 13.09
N PHE A 152 6.61 15.26 12.82
CA PHE A 152 6.77 16.46 13.65
C PHE A 152 6.92 17.71 12.77
N PHE A 153 6.41 18.81 13.29
CA PHE A 153 6.47 20.12 12.64
C PHE A 153 7.08 21.14 13.59
N ILE A 154 7.89 22.01 13.03
CA ILE A 154 8.52 23.09 13.79
C ILE A 154 7.57 24.29 13.79
N ASP A 155 7.05 24.64 14.96
CA ASP A 155 6.26 25.87 15.10
C ASP A 155 7.17 27.11 15.18
N TYR A 156 7.30 27.78 14.05
CA TYR A 156 8.07 29.03 13.96
C TYR A 156 7.32 30.23 14.52
N SER A 157 6.03 30.12 14.86
CA SER A 157 5.24 31.24 15.35
C SER A 157 5.76 31.76 16.70
N SER A 158 6.21 30.84 17.55
CA SER A 158 6.84 31.16 18.84
C SER A 158 8.25 31.75 18.71
N TRP A 159 8.89 31.64 17.53
CA TRP A 159 10.24 32.17 17.30
C TRP A 159 10.22 33.64 16.85
N ARG A 160 9.12 34.10 16.31
CA ARG A 160 8.90 35.52 16.01
C ARG A 160 8.52 36.26 17.28
N LYS A 161 9.48 36.78 18.01
CA LYS A 161 9.17 37.76 19.04
C LYS A 161 8.65 39.04 18.38
N PRO A 162 7.44 39.54 18.76
CA PRO A 162 6.84 40.77 18.18
C PRO A 162 7.63 42.04 18.42
N HIS A 163 8.73 42.02 19.14
CA HIS A 163 9.49 43.19 19.58
C HIS A 163 10.81 43.42 18.81
N LEU A 164 10.78 43.25 17.49
CA LEU A 164 11.74 43.95 16.66
C LEU A 164 11.04 45.16 16.01
N VAL A 165 10.38 45.96 16.80
CA VAL A 165 10.14 47.36 16.47
C VAL A 165 11.51 48.01 16.58
N GLY A 166 12.20 48.15 15.45
CA GLY A 166 13.40 48.97 15.41
C GLY A 166 13.07 50.38 15.89
N PRO A 167 13.98 51.06 16.58
CA PRO A 167 13.78 52.46 16.90
C PRO A 167 13.51 53.21 15.59
N SER A 168 12.33 53.83 15.50
CA SER A 168 12.08 54.82 14.48
C SER A 168 13.09 55.93 14.73
N THR A 169 13.88 56.21 13.74
CA THR A 169 14.52 57.46 13.38
C THR A 169 15.96 57.30 12.93
N SER A 170 16.18 57.57 11.67
CA SER A 170 17.20 58.45 11.10
C SER A 170 18.64 58.36 11.62
N ALA A 171 19.23 57.22 11.71
CA ALA A 171 20.66 57.06 11.55
C ALA A 171 20.99 55.57 11.46
N VAL A 172 21.64 55.20 10.42
CA VAL A 172 22.42 53.96 10.40
C VAL A 172 21.96 52.91 9.40
N SER A 173 22.29 53.14 8.18
CA SER A 173 22.35 52.07 7.16
C SER A 173 23.47 51.04 7.39
N LYS A 174 24.36 51.24 8.35
CA LYS A 174 25.47 50.30 8.67
C LYS A 174 25.13 49.22 9.73
N GLN A 175 24.06 49.38 10.50
CA GLN A 175 23.70 48.40 11.53
C GLN A 175 22.73 47.29 11.07
N TYR A 176 22.10 47.46 9.91
CA TYR A 176 21.12 46.46 9.41
C TYR A 176 21.75 45.11 9.06
N GLY A 177 22.96 45.04 8.59
CA GLY A 177 23.67 43.81 8.27
C GLY A 177 23.91 42.94 9.52
N VAL A 178 24.45 43.53 10.56
CA VAL A 178 24.81 42.82 11.80
C VAL A 178 23.60 42.29 12.56
N GLN A 179 22.48 43.03 12.57
CA GLN A 179 21.25 42.55 13.20
C GLN A 179 20.60 41.39 12.42
N ARG A 180 20.67 41.44 11.11
CA ARG A 180 20.10 40.39 10.24
C ARG A 180 20.87 39.05 10.39
N ASP A 181 22.17 39.11 10.53
CA ASP A 181 23.02 37.95 10.75
C ASP A 181 22.80 37.35 12.15
N ARG A 182 22.71 38.18 13.20
CA ARG A 182 22.37 37.72 14.56
C ARG A 182 21.01 37.04 14.68
N VAL A 183 20.02 37.48 13.89
CA VAL A 183 18.70 36.81 13.85
C VAL A 183 18.80 35.46 13.16
N LYS A 184 19.55 35.37 12.05
CA LYS A 184 19.82 34.09 11.37
C LYS A 184 20.56 33.10 12.28
N ASP A 185 21.59 33.56 12.96
CA ASP A 185 22.37 32.74 13.88
C ASP A 185 21.54 32.22 15.07
N ARG A 186 20.64 33.06 15.62
CA ARG A 186 19.70 32.62 16.66
C ARG A 186 18.69 31.62 16.16
N MET A 187 18.15 31.81 14.97
CA MET A 187 17.23 30.86 14.36
C MET A 187 17.94 29.52 14.07
N ALA A 188 19.16 29.57 13.56
CA ALA A 188 19.97 28.39 13.33
C ALA A 188 20.26 27.64 14.65
N ALA A 189 20.63 28.36 15.72
CA ALA A 189 20.87 27.78 17.04
C ALA A 189 19.60 27.16 17.66
N GLN A 190 18.46 27.83 17.54
CA GLN A 190 17.19 27.31 18.01
C GLN A 190 16.79 26.04 17.24
N ARG A 191 16.97 26.07 15.94
CA ARG A 191 16.73 24.91 15.08
C ARG A 191 17.59 23.71 15.46
N SER A 192 18.90 23.93 15.69
CA SER A 192 19.80 22.87 16.14
C SER A 192 19.40 22.28 17.49
N ARG A 193 19.01 23.13 18.45
CA ARG A 193 18.52 22.66 19.76
C ARG A 193 17.25 21.86 19.67
N PHE A 194 16.32 22.29 18.82
CA PHE A 194 15.06 21.60 18.61
C PHE A 194 15.32 20.21 18.00
N VAL A 195 16.16 20.13 16.95
CA VAL A 195 16.52 18.87 16.31
C VAL A 195 17.18 17.93 17.31
N GLN A 196 18.15 18.41 18.09
CA GLN A 196 18.83 17.60 19.12
C GLN A 196 17.88 17.09 20.22
N ALA A 197 16.89 17.91 20.62
CA ALA A 197 15.93 17.51 21.65
C ALA A 197 14.89 16.47 21.16
N ASN A 198 14.67 16.38 19.85
CA ASN A 198 13.66 15.49 19.27
C ASN A 198 14.25 14.32 18.45
N LEU A 199 15.57 14.18 18.40
CA LEU A 199 16.17 12.97 17.87
C LEU A 199 15.96 11.82 18.86
N PRO A 200 15.39 10.69 18.45
CA PRO A 200 15.34 9.51 19.30
C PRO A 200 16.78 9.06 19.63
N GLN A 201 17.02 8.79 20.91
CA GLN A 201 18.25 8.17 21.38
C GLN A 201 18.33 6.71 20.98
#